data_80e294565f108c88b4fd1d6c6bc2b177
#
_entry.id   80e294565f108c88b4fd1d6c6bc2b177
#
_cell.length_a   1.000
_cell.length_b   1.000
_cell.length_c   1.000
_cell.angle_alpha   90.00
_cell.angle_beta   90.00
_cell.angle_gamma   90.00
#
_symmetry.space_group_name_H-M   'P 1'
#
loop_
_entity.id
_entity.type
_entity.pdbx_description
1 polymer ?
#
loop_
_entity_poly.entity_id
_entity_poly.type
_entity_poly.pdbx_seq_one_letter_code
_entity_poly.pdbx_strand_id
1 'polypeptide(L)'
;RFIKTYHRYVNSKKLTPEVAKTEIESLKKEGAQVIVASQAFGVDQPTYEQMIADTAHDMEMPCTAAYEMSKLYGLTVRTRTAVINASILPKMLETANSTESSVRKSGITAPLMIMRGDGGVMSADEMRRRPVLSMLSGPTASVVGALMYLRASVGIYFEVGGTSTNIGVIKNGRPTVKYASLGGYRTYVNSLDVRVLGVAGGSMVRASGHKLVDVGPRSAHIAGLDYAAFCNPEDIVDPKVEFISPKEGDPADYVAIVCSNGKRLTITNTCAANVLGLVDPQFFSYGNKEACVKAMTPLAEYLGLSVEDTAKQILTIACEKLVPVVNDLIAEYKLDQDQSVLVGCGGGAAALIPFIAQMMNIKYQIPQNADVISSIGVALAMVREVVERVIPNPTEEDIAKVRREAIESAIKLGADPDSIEAVVEIDSKMNRVRVTALGSTELHSKDMMQQCTEEEARRLAAESMGVEESAVQLAGNTDSMWVFNAERSEKGRLGAKTSMPLRVLDQKGFIKLQQSNGTIMNTTCGDTIEQLKKMWEKLSVYKADVLTYPDIYMVLGSHIIDLVGMTRIEQVTAVANSELNGVDAGEKVVLIGVENEF
;
A
#
# COMPACT_ATOMS: atom_id res chain seq x y z
N ARG A 1 20.19 -16.22 -2.51
CA ARG A 1 21.25 -16.35 -3.53
C ARG A 1 22.03 -15.05 -3.56
N PHE A 2 23.37 -15.12 -3.49
CA PHE A 2 24.21 -13.94 -3.66
C PHE A 2 24.30 -13.58 -5.13
N ILE A 3 24.22 -12.27 -5.42
CA ILE A 3 24.42 -11.72 -6.75
C ILE A 3 25.93 -11.58 -6.94
N LYS A 4 26.49 -12.19 -7.99
CA LYS A 4 27.87 -11.96 -8.38
C LYS A 4 27.93 -10.76 -9.28
N THR A 5 28.74 -9.76 -8.94
CA THR A 5 28.89 -8.52 -9.70
C THR A 5 30.31 -8.42 -10.27
N TYR A 6 30.39 -7.91 -11.48
CA TYR A 6 31.63 -7.54 -12.15
C TYR A 6 31.58 -6.05 -12.41
N HIS A 7 32.72 -5.36 -12.34
CA HIS A 7 32.76 -3.91 -12.49
C HIS A 7 33.80 -3.48 -13.54
N ARG A 8 33.41 -2.54 -14.38
CA ARG A 8 34.29 -1.83 -15.33
C ARG A 8 34.06 -0.34 -15.19
N TYR A 9 35.16 0.40 -15.20
CA TYR A 9 35.13 1.85 -15.31
C TYR A 9 35.52 2.24 -16.72
N VAL A 10 34.65 3.00 -17.40
CA VAL A 10 34.92 3.53 -18.74
C VAL A 10 34.88 5.04 -18.67
N ASN A 11 35.96 5.69 -19.17
CA ASN A 11 35.99 7.13 -19.24
C ASN A 11 35.02 7.61 -20.32
N SER A 12 34.04 8.44 -19.95
CA SER A 12 33.01 8.94 -20.86
C SER A 12 33.55 9.66 -22.09
N LYS A 13 34.69 10.37 -21.95
CA LYS A 13 35.35 11.04 -23.08
C LYS A 13 35.96 10.09 -24.12
N LYS A 14 36.14 8.83 -23.78
CA LYS A 14 36.69 7.77 -24.64
C LYS A 14 35.65 6.73 -25.02
N LEU A 15 34.41 6.86 -24.52
CA LEU A 15 33.36 5.92 -24.81
C LEU A 15 32.84 6.09 -26.23
N THR A 16 32.92 5.00 -26.99
CA THR A 16 32.31 4.83 -28.31
C THR A 16 31.56 3.50 -28.32
N PRO A 17 30.71 3.24 -29.32
CA PRO A 17 30.02 1.93 -29.42
C PRO A 17 31.01 0.76 -29.48
N GLU A 18 32.18 0.91 -30.13
CA GLU A 18 33.21 -0.13 -30.23
C GLU A 18 33.85 -0.41 -28.87
N VAL A 19 34.13 0.64 -28.07
CA VAL A 19 34.63 0.49 -26.69
C VAL A 19 33.60 -0.18 -25.82
N ALA A 20 32.34 0.27 -25.90
CA ALA A 20 31.23 -0.35 -25.17
C ALA A 20 31.10 -1.84 -25.50
N LYS A 21 31.14 -2.20 -26.79
CA LYS A 21 31.09 -3.58 -27.27
C LYS A 21 32.21 -4.42 -26.68
N THR A 22 33.46 -3.91 -26.73
CA THR A 22 34.64 -4.63 -26.20
C THR A 22 34.49 -4.92 -24.71
N GLU A 23 34.03 -3.95 -23.91
CA GLU A 23 33.83 -4.11 -22.47
C GLU A 23 32.67 -5.07 -22.14
N ILE A 24 31.57 -5.02 -22.91
CA ILE A 24 30.46 -5.95 -22.78
C ILE A 24 30.90 -7.38 -23.09
N GLU A 25 31.66 -7.59 -24.17
CA GLU A 25 32.23 -8.91 -24.52
C GLU A 25 33.13 -9.45 -23.41
N SER A 26 33.96 -8.59 -22.82
CA SER A 26 34.82 -8.94 -21.70
C SER A 26 34.00 -9.40 -20.48
N LEU A 27 32.98 -8.63 -20.10
CA LEU A 27 32.09 -8.97 -18.99
C LEU A 27 31.31 -10.27 -19.26
N LYS A 28 30.83 -10.47 -20.49
CA LYS A 28 30.15 -11.71 -20.90
C LYS A 28 31.05 -12.94 -20.76
N LYS A 29 32.33 -12.82 -21.15
CA LYS A 29 33.34 -13.91 -20.97
C LYS A 29 33.61 -14.22 -19.50
N GLU A 30 33.49 -13.24 -18.60
CA GLU A 30 33.61 -13.43 -17.16
C GLU A 30 32.35 -14.04 -16.51
N GLY A 31 31.24 -14.13 -17.28
CA GLY A 31 29.99 -14.76 -16.85
C GLY A 31 28.87 -13.77 -16.49
N ALA A 32 28.98 -12.50 -16.88
CA ALA A 32 27.89 -11.53 -16.74
C ALA A 32 26.71 -11.95 -17.64
N GLN A 33 25.50 -11.97 -17.06
CA GLN A 33 24.25 -12.31 -17.76
C GLN A 33 23.43 -11.08 -18.11
N VAL A 34 23.64 -9.96 -17.42
CA VAL A 34 22.96 -8.68 -17.61
C VAL A 34 23.97 -7.56 -17.45
N ILE A 35 23.84 -6.52 -18.25
CA ILE A 35 24.65 -5.30 -18.16
C ILE A 35 23.88 -4.24 -17.34
N VAL A 36 24.61 -3.47 -16.55
CA VAL A 36 24.11 -2.26 -15.88
C VAL A 36 24.98 -1.07 -16.32
N ALA A 37 24.36 -0.08 -16.94
CA ALA A 37 25.00 1.19 -17.28
C ALA A 37 24.65 2.23 -16.22
N SER A 38 25.66 2.90 -15.63
CA SER A 38 25.43 3.93 -14.63
C SER A 38 26.52 4.99 -14.63
N GLN A 39 26.12 6.26 -14.59
CA GLN A 39 27.03 7.41 -14.52
C GLN A 39 26.54 8.48 -13.53
N ALA A 40 27.48 9.31 -13.06
CA ALA A 40 27.13 10.54 -12.35
C ALA A 40 26.34 11.48 -13.29
N PHE A 41 25.29 12.12 -12.76
CA PHE A 41 24.45 13.05 -13.54
C PHE A 41 23.79 12.44 -14.79
N GLY A 42 23.65 11.10 -14.87
CA GLY A 42 23.00 10.42 -16.00
C GLY A 42 21.52 10.80 -16.16
N VAL A 43 20.90 11.40 -15.14
CA VAL A 43 19.53 11.94 -15.23
C VAL A 43 19.44 13.20 -16.07
N ASP A 44 20.50 13.99 -16.15
CA ASP A 44 20.59 15.21 -16.96
C ASP A 44 21.14 14.91 -18.36
N GLN A 45 22.10 13.98 -18.45
CA GLN A 45 22.74 13.58 -19.70
C GLN A 45 22.81 12.04 -19.80
N PRO A 46 21.74 11.38 -20.26
CA PRO A 46 21.68 9.91 -20.33
C PRO A 46 22.48 9.31 -21.48
N THR A 47 23.05 10.13 -22.37
CA THR A 47 23.66 9.72 -23.65
C THR A 47 24.61 8.54 -23.53
N TYR A 48 25.45 8.52 -22.49
CA TYR A 48 26.45 7.45 -22.32
C TYR A 48 25.83 6.16 -21.78
N GLU A 49 24.89 6.27 -20.84
CA GLU A 49 24.13 5.12 -20.37
C GLU A 49 23.28 4.51 -21.50
N GLN A 50 22.67 5.37 -22.33
CA GLN A 50 21.91 4.99 -23.51
C GLN A 50 22.79 4.26 -24.53
N MET A 51 23.95 4.81 -24.87
CA MET A 51 24.89 4.19 -25.81
C MET A 51 25.29 2.76 -25.36
N ILE A 52 25.54 2.56 -24.08
CA ILE A 52 25.85 1.22 -23.53
C ILE A 52 24.62 0.31 -23.64
N ALA A 53 23.42 0.82 -23.33
CA ALA A 53 22.19 0.05 -23.41
C ALA A 53 21.89 -0.37 -24.86
N ASP A 54 22.01 0.54 -25.81
CA ASP A 54 21.81 0.26 -27.24
C ASP A 54 22.83 -0.78 -27.74
N THR A 55 24.11 -0.60 -27.38
CA THR A 55 25.17 -1.57 -27.76
C THR A 55 24.90 -2.95 -27.14
N ALA A 56 24.45 -3.02 -25.88
CA ALA A 56 24.10 -4.29 -25.25
C ALA A 56 22.91 -4.96 -25.95
N HIS A 57 21.92 -4.16 -26.33
CA HIS A 57 20.74 -4.63 -27.08
C HIS A 57 21.15 -5.22 -28.43
N ASP A 58 22.02 -4.55 -29.20
CA ASP A 58 22.56 -5.05 -30.48
C ASP A 58 23.34 -6.37 -30.32
N MET A 59 23.87 -6.63 -29.11
CA MET A 59 24.58 -7.86 -28.74
C MET A 59 23.66 -8.92 -28.11
N GLU A 60 22.34 -8.72 -28.10
CA GLU A 60 21.35 -9.59 -27.47
C GLU A 60 21.64 -9.80 -25.96
N MET A 61 22.23 -8.80 -25.29
CA MET A 61 22.48 -8.80 -23.86
C MET A 61 21.45 -7.94 -23.14
N PRO A 62 20.69 -8.49 -22.18
CA PRO A 62 19.81 -7.66 -21.37
C PRO A 62 20.59 -6.55 -20.66
N CYS A 63 20.04 -5.35 -20.63
CA CYS A 63 20.66 -4.19 -20.02
C CYS A 63 19.66 -3.41 -19.15
N THR A 64 20.17 -2.79 -18.10
CA THR A 64 19.45 -1.78 -17.30
C THR A 64 20.27 -0.50 -17.25
N ALA A 65 19.75 0.58 -17.81
CA ALA A 65 20.33 1.92 -17.69
C ALA A 65 19.81 2.59 -16.40
N ALA A 66 20.71 3.10 -15.58
CA ALA A 66 20.35 3.62 -14.25
C ALA A 66 19.47 4.87 -14.31
N TYR A 67 19.58 5.71 -15.35
CA TYR A 67 18.74 6.88 -15.54
C TYR A 67 17.25 6.53 -15.76
N GLU A 68 16.95 5.30 -16.21
CA GLU A 68 15.58 4.81 -16.39
C GLU A 68 14.92 4.42 -15.06
N MET A 69 15.72 4.08 -14.04
CA MET A 69 15.22 3.65 -12.74
C MET A 69 14.69 4.80 -11.91
N SER A 70 15.27 5.97 -12.02
CA SER A 70 14.83 7.18 -11.31
C SER A 70 15.45 8.42 -11.94
N LYS A 71 14.69 9.51 -11.88
CA LYS A 71 15.16 10.85 -12.28
C LYS A 71 15.73 11.66 -11.10
N LEU A 72 15.94 11.02 -9.96
CA LEU A 72 16.56 11.65 -8.79
C LEU A 72 18.07 11.54 -8.84
N TYR A 73 18.75 12.58 -8.32
CA TYR A 73 20.18 12.52 -8.08
C TYR A 73 20.54 11.48 -7.03
N GLY A 74 21.77 11.01 -7.03
CA GLY A 74 22.28 10.01 -6.09
C GLY A 74 22.77 8.77 -6.82
N LEU A 75 24.00 8.86 -7.38
CA LEU A 75 24.63 7.80 -8.16
C LEU A 75 24.54 6.43 -7.47
N THR A 76 24.92 6.35 -6.19
CA THR A 76 24.96 5.07 -5.45
C THR A 76 23.58 4.41 -5.34
N VAL A 77 22.54 5.19 -5.00
CA VAL A 77 21.17 4.65 -4.84
C VAL A 77 20.59 4.25 -6.19
N ARG A 78 20.82 5.07 -7.21
CA ARG A 78 20.34 4.79 -8.57
C ARG A 78 21.04 3.57 -9.17
N THR A 79 22.37 3.46 -9.05
CA THR A 79 23.15 2.28 -9.48
C THR A 79 22.67 1.01 -8.77
N ARG A 80 22.48 1.09 -7.46
CA ARG A 80 21.95 -0.04 -6.67
C ARG A 80 20.58 -0.48 -7.17
N THR A 81 19.69 0.46 -7.42
CA THR A 81 18.35 0.17 -7.97
C THR A 81 18.46 -0.53 -9.32
N ALA A 82 19.35 -0.06 -10.20
CA ALA A 82 19.60 -0.68 -11.50
C ALA A 82 20.18 -2.09 -11.38
N VAL A 83 21.12 -2.32 -10.44
CA VAL A 83 21.68 -3.67 -10.17
C VAL A 83 20.61 -4.63 -9.66
N ILE A 84 19.71 -4.17 -8.79
CA ILE A 84 18.60 -4.98 -8.30
C ILE A 84 17.66 -5.33 -9.46
N ASN A 85 17.29 -4.34 -10.29
CA ASN A 85 16.50 -4.60 -11.49
C ASN A 85 17.15 -5.64 -12.40
N ALA A 86 18.42 -5.46 -12.72
CA ALA A 86 19.20 -6.37 -13.55
C ALA A 86 19.25 -7.79 -12.98
N SER A 87 19.35 -7.94 -11.65
CA SER A 87 19.45 -9.24 -10.98
C SER A 87 18.22 -10.12 -11.15
N ILE A 88 17.04 -9.54 -11.32
CA ILE A 88 15.77 -10.27 -11.51
C ILE A 88 15.34 -10.32 -12.98
N LEU A 89 15.94 -9.49 -13.83
CA LEU A 89 15.54 -9.29 -15.22
C LEU A 89 15.44 -10.61 -16.02
N PRO A 90 16.43 -11.53 -16.02
CA PRO A 90 16.33 -12.75 -16.82
C PRO A 90 15.14 -13.62 -16.43
N LYS A 91 14.90 -13.79 -15.12
CA LYS A 91 13.79 -14.61 -14.63
C LYS A 91 12.43 -13.97 -14.92
N MET A 92 12.36 -12.65 -14.81
CA MET A 92 11.12 -11.91 -15.05
C MET A 92 10.77 -11.83 -16.54
N LEU A 93 11.78 -11.76 -17.43
CA LEU A 93 11.58 -11.90 -18.88
C LEU A 93 10.98 -13.28 -19.24
N GLU A 94 11.53 -14.36 -18.69
CA GLU A 94 10.99 -15.71 -18.89
C GLU A 94 9.54 -15.80 -18.41
N THR A 95 9.26 -15.27 -17.21
CA THR A 95 7.92 -15.27 -16.62
C THR A 95 6.92 -14.45 -17.46
N ALA A 96 7.29 -13.23 -17.87
CA ALA A 96 6.44 -12.38 -18.71
C ALA A 96 6.08 -13.05 -20.03
N ASN A 97 7.08 -13.62 -20.72
CA ASN A 97 6.89 -14.28 -22.00
C ASN A 97 6.01 -15.53 -21.86
N SER A 98 6.24 -16.35 -20.82
CA SER A 98 5.43 -17.55 -20.56
C SER A 98 3.98 -17.20 -20.21
N THR A 99 3.77 -16.18 -19.39
CA THR A 99 2.43 -15.71 -19.00
C THR A 99 1.69 -15.15 -20.22
N GLU A 100 2.33 -14.27 -21.00
CA GLU A 100 1.71 -13.71 -22.19
C GLU A 100 1.36 -14.79 -23.22
N SER A 101 2.26 -15.73 -23.46
CA SER A 101 2.00 -16.87 -24.34
C SER A 101 0.79 -17.69 -23.87
N SER A 102 0.66 -17.92 -22.56
CA SER A 102 -0.47 -18.66 -21.99
C SER A 102 -1.78 -17.90 -22.15
N VAL A 103 -1.77 -16.59 -21.90
CA VAL A 103 -2.94 -15.70 -22.08
C VAL A 103 -3.38 -15.69 -23.54
N ARG A 104 -2.44 -15.57 -24.48
CA ARG A 104 -2.77 -15.60 -25.94
C ARG A 104 -3.31 -16.96 -26.39
N LYS A 105 -2.74 -18.07 -25.88
CA LYS A 105 -3.25 -19.42 -26.16
C LYS A 105 -4.67 -19.65 -25.63
N SER A 106 -5.07 -18.95 -24.59
CA SER A 106 -6.43 -18.98 -24.05
C SER A 106 -7.42 -18.12 -24.87
N GLY A 107 -7.00 -17.53 -25.99
CA GLY A 107 -7.84 -16.72 -26.87
C GLY A 107 -8.06 -15.27 -26.37
N ILE A 108 -7.39 -14.85 -25.30
CA ILE A 108 -7.51 -13.50 -24.76
C ILE A 108 -6.61 -12.56 -25.58
N THR A 109 -7.21 -11.53 -26.18
CA THR A 109 -6.52 -10.53 -27.02
C THR A 109 -6.21 -9.23 -26.27
N ALA A 110 -6.85 -8.98 -25.12
CA ALA A 110 -6.61 -7.80 -24.31
C ALA A 110 -5.13 -7.64 -23.92
N PRO A 111 -4.61 -6.41 -23.78
CA PRO A 111 -3.26 -6.16 -23.30
C PRO A 111 -3.01 -6.81 -21.94
N LEU A 112 -1.84 -7.43 -21.78
CA LEU A 112 -1.42 -7.97 -20.48
C LEU A 112 -0.86 -6.83 -19.64
N MET A 113 -1.56 -6.51 -18.55
CA MET A 113 -1.13 -5.52 -17.58
C MET A 113 -0.58 -6.22 -16.33
N ILE A 114 0.46 -5.67 -15.75
CA ILE A 114 1.16 -6.21 -14.57
C ILE A 114 1.03 -5.23 -13.41
N MET A 115 0.58 -5.73 -12.26
CA MET A 115 0.48 -4.95 -11.03
C MET A 115 1.87 -4.50 -10.54
N ARG A 116 1.97 -3.25 -10.11
CA ARG A 116 3.16 -2.62 -9.52
C ARG A 116 3.06 -2.59 -8.00
N GLY A 117 4.22 -2.51 -7.35
CA GLY A 117 4.32 -2.42 -5.89
C GLY A 117 3.82 -1.10 -5.31
N ASP A 118 3.56 -0.08 -6.11
CA ASP A 118 3.03 1.23 -5.69
C ASP A 118 1.51 1.40 -5.90
N GLY A 119 0.83 0.35 -6.33
CA GLY A 119 -0.62 0.35 -6.51
C GLY A 119 -1.10 0.59 -7.94
N GLY A 120 -0.19 0.87 -8.87
CA GLY A 120 -0.51 1.01 -10.28
C GLY A 120 -0.37 -0.29 -11.06
N VAL A 121 -0.72 -0.24 -12.34
CA VAL A 121 -0.39 -1.27 -13.33
C VAL A 121 0.52 -0.71 -14.42
N MET A 122 1.22 -1.59 -15.10
CA MET A 122 2.09 -1.28 -16.23
C MET A 122 1.93 -2.36 -17.31
N SER A 123 2.29 -2.03 -18.55
CA SER A 123 2.29 -2.99 -19.64
C SER A 123 3.31 -4.11 -19.41
N ALA A 124 3.11 -5.26 -20.07
CA ALA A 124 4.08 -6.35 -20.05
C ALA A 124 5.45 -5.93 -20.60
N ASP A 125 5.48 -5.02 -21.58
CA ASP A 125 6.74 -4.50 -22.14
C ASP A 125 7.52 -3.66 -21.13
N GLU A 126 6.82 -2.85 -20.33
CA GLU A 126 7.47 -2.09 -19.27
C GLU A 126 7.99 -3.02 -18.14
N MET A 127 7.26 -4.07 -17.82
CA MET A 127 7.73 -5.09 -16.88
C MET A 127 8.99 -5.80 -17.40
N ARG A 128 9.15 -5.99 -18.70
CA ARG A 128 10.39 -6.53 -19.30
C ARG A 128 11.59 -5.60 -19.15
N ARG A 129 11.37 -4.30 -19.05
CA ARG A 129 12.43 -3.28 -18.86
C ARG A 129 12.71 -3.03 -17.36
N ARG A 130 11.65 -2.85 -16.57
CA ARG A 130 11.73 -2.46 -15.15
C ARG A 130 10.98 -3.45 -14.24
N PRO A 131 11.33 -4.74 -14.23
CA PRO A 131 10.63 -5.74 -13.41
C PRO A 131 10.67 -5.44 -11.91
N VAL A 132 11.64 -4.67 -11.43
CA VAL A 132 11.72 -4.25 -10.02
C VAL A 132 10.47 -3.49 -9.55
N LEU A 133 9.72 -2.86 -10.45
CA LEU A 133 8.48 -2.16 -10.13
C LEU A 133 7.35 -3.10 -9.69
N SER A 134 7.41 -4.41 -10.01
CA SER A 134 6.42 -5.40 -9.56
C SER A 134 6.68 -5.92 -8.14
N MET A 135 7.72 -5.44 -7.46
CA MET A 135 8.05 -5.84 -6.10
C MET A 135 6.93 -5.44 -5.13
N LEU A 136 6.49 -6.37 -4.27
CA LEU A 136 5.36 -6.21 -3.34
C LEU A 136 4.00 -5.98 -4.01
N SER A 137 3.84 -6.35 -5.28
CA SER A 137 2.57 -6.17 -6.02
C SER A 137 1.41 -6.99 -5.45
N GLY A 138 1.64 -8.16 -4.87
CA GLY A 138 0.59 -8.99 -4.25
C GLY A 138 -0.11 -8.28 -3.09
N PRO A 139 0.62 -7.91 -2.01
CA PRO A 139 0.05 -7.12 -0.91
C PRO A 139 -0.62 -5.83 -1.40
N THR A 140 -0.02 -5.16 -2.38
CA THR A 140 -0.56 -3.92 -2.93
C THR A 140 -1.90 -4.14 -3.63
N ALA A 141 -2.06 -5.23 -4.37
CA ALA A 141 -3.33 -5.59 -5.00
C ALA A 141 -4.44 -5.80 -3.96
N SER A 142 -4.13 -6.47 -2.84
CA SER A 142 -5.09 -6.66 -1.73
C SER A 142 -5.55 -5.33 -1.13
N VAL A 143 -4.62 -4.38 -0.96
CA VAL A 143 -4.95 -3.04 -0.42
C VAL A 143 -5.79 -2.24 -1.41
N VAL A 144 -5.44 -2.24 -2.70
CA VAL A 144 -6.23 -1.55 -3.73
C VAL A 144 -7.65 -2.12 -3.79
N GLY A 145 -7.79 -3.44 -3.77
CA GLY A 145 -9.11 -4.09 -3.72
C GLY A 145 -9.91 -3.72 -2.48
N ALA A 146 -9.27 -3.71 -1.31
CA ALA A 146 -9.93 -3.33 -0.06
C ALA A 146 -10.39 -1.87 -0.05
N LEU A 147 -9.57 -0.94 -0.55
CA LEU A 147 -9.93 0.47 -0.68
C LEU A 147 -11.17 0.68 -1.54
N MET A 148 -11.28 -0.07 -2.64
CA MET A 148 -12.46 -0.01 -3.53
C MET A 148 -13.72 -0.52 -2.84
N TYR A 149 -13.58 -1.47 -1.90
CA TYR A 149 -14.72 -2.08 -1.21
C TYR A 149 -15.18 -1.29 0.04
N LEU A 150 -14.23 -0.78 0.83
CA LEU A 150 -14.51 -0.33 2.20
C LEU A 150 -14.76 1.16 2.34
N ARG A 151 -14.52 1.94 1.30
CA ARG A 151 -14.70 3.41 1.34
C ARG A 151 -13.97 4.09 2.52
N ALA A 152 -12.97 3.40 3.11
CA ALA A 152 -12.20 3.92 4.24
C ALA A 152 -11.14 4.90 3.74
N SER A 153 -11.07 6.08 4.37
CA SER A 153 -10.06 7.10 4.03
C SER A 153 -8.81 7.02 4.89
N VAL A 154 -8.94 6.56 6.14
CA VAL A 154 -7.83 6.41 7.11
C VAL A 154 -7.98 5.10 7.84
N GLY A 155 -6.89 4.34 7.91
CA GLY A 155 -6.90 3.07 8.61
C GLY A 155 -5.60 2.30 8.48
N ILE A 156 -5.56 1.17 9.15
CA ILE A 156 -4.47 0.21 9.09
C ILE A 156 -5.01 -1.05 8.43
N TYR A 157 -4.42 -1.40 7.29
CA TYR A 157 -4.79 -2.64 6.62
C TYR A 157 -3.90 -3.79 7.04
N PHE A 158 -4.50 -4.98 7.04
CA PHE A 158 -3.84 -6.25 7.25
C PHE A 158 -4.18 -7.15 6.06
N GLU A 159 -3.17 -7.65 5.40
CA GLU A 159 -3.33 -8.78 4.49
C GLU A 159 -2.88 -10.04 5.22
N VAL A 160 -3.83 -10.81 5.69
CA VAL A 160 -3.59 -12.02 6.49
C VAL A 160 -3.72 -13.25 5.61
N GLY A 161 -2.58 -13.86 5.31
CA GLY A 161 -2.53 -15.14 4.60
C GLY A 161 -2.52 -16.35 5.54
N GLY A 162 -2.00 -17.47 5.02
CA GLY A 162 -1.76 -18.68 5.82
C GLY A 162 -0.43 -18.66 6.59
N THR A 163 0.58 -17.90 6.11
CA THR A 163 1.96 -17.94 6.66
C THR A 163 2.42 -16.59 7.21
N SER A 164 2.03 -15.49 6.59
CA SER A 164 2.46 -14.14 6.96
C SER A 164 1.32 -13.15 6.92
N THR A 165 1.47 -12.09 7.69
CA THR A 165 0.62 -10.90 7.67
C THR A 165 1.43 -9.71 7.21
N ASN A 166 0.91 -8.99 6.23
CA ASN A 166 1.40 -7.70 5.78
C ASN A 166 0.53 -6.61 6.41
N ILE A 167 1.17 -5.63 7.05
CA ILE A 167 0.49 -4.53 7.75
C ILE A 167 0.98 -3.21 7.18
N GLY A 168 0.07 -2.30 6.86
CA GLY A 168 0.41 -0.96 6.38
C GLY A 168 -0.72 0.04 6.61
N VAL A 169 -0.56 1.24 6.07
CA VAL A 169 -1.44 2.37 6.36
C VAL A 169 -2.19 2.82 5.10
N ILE A 170 -3.45 3.13 5.29
CA ILE A 170 -4.30 3.88 4.37
C ILE A 170 -4.40 5.30 4.89
N LYS A 171 -4.08 6.30 4.07
CA LYS A 171 -4.23 7.72 4.38
C LYS A 171 -4.80 8.46 3.19
N ASN A 172 -5.82 9.29 3.42
CA ASN A 172 -6.53 10.02 2.36
C ASN A 172 -7.04 9.10 1.22
N GLY A 173 -7.59 7.95 1.59
CA GLY A 173 -8.13 6.97 0.63
C GLY A 173 -7.07 6.30 -0.26
N ARG A 174 -5.79 6.37 0.10
CA ARG A 174 -4.67 5.79 -0.67
C ARG A 174 -3.74 4.99 0.25
N PRO A 175 -3.14 3.91 -0.26
CA PRO A 175 -2.11 3.22 0.50
C PRO A 175 -0.85 4.07 0.58
N THR A 176 -0.19 4.03 1.72
CA THR A 176 1.09 4.73 1.87
C THR A 176 2.20 4.00 1.13
N VAL A 177 3.01 4.75 0.40
CA VAL A 177 4.15 4.22 -0.35
C VAL A 177 5.45 4.86 0.13
N LYS A 178 6.52 4.08 0.13
CA LYS A 178 7.89 4.53 0.43
C LYS A 178 8.87 3.94 -0.58
N TYR A 179 10.08 4.49 -0.59
CA TYR A 179 11.18 3.83 -1.28
C TYR A 179 11.54 2.52 -0.59
N ALA A 180 11.42 1.43 -1.33
CA ALA A 180 11.76 0.10 -0.84
C ALA A 180 13.21 0.02 -0.37
N SER A 181 13.43 -0.73 0.70
CA SER A 181 14.76 -1.10 1.17
C SER A 181 14.97 -2.60 1.04
N LEU A 182 16.08 -3.01 0.45
CA LEU A 182 16.45 -4.41 0.27
C LEU A 182 17.76 -4.69 1.02
N GLY A 183 17.73 -5.64 1.96
CA GLY A 183 18.90 -5.96 2.79
C GLY A 183 19.40 -4.76 3.60
N GLY A 184 18.52 -3.86 4.04
CA GLY A 184 18.87 -2.62 4.75
C GLY A 184 19.31 -1.47 3.84
N TYR A 185 19.33 -1.66 2.52
CA TYR A 185 19.78 -0.65 1.57
C TYR A 185 18.60 0.00 0.84
N ARG A 186 18.50 1.32 0.91
CA ARG A 186 17.48 2.12 0.20
C ARG A 186 17.63 2.04 -1.31
N THR A 187 16.50 1.95 -2.00
CA THR A 187 16.38 2.03 -3.46
C THR A 187 15.57 3.27 -3.88
N TYR A 188 15.43 3.50 -5.19
CA TYR A 188 14.49 4.47 -5.77
C TYR A 188 13.23 3.79 -6.35
N VAL A 189 12.89 2.63 -5.86
CA VAL A 189 11.64 1.96 -6.22
C VAL A 189 10.56 2.33 -5.21
N ASN A 190 9.54 3.03 -5.65
CA ASN A 190 8.34 3.23 -4.85
C ASN A 190 7.59 1.91 -4.71
N SER A 191 7.29 1.53 -3.49
CA SER A 191 6.45 0.39 -3.18
C SER A 191 5.63 0.66 -1.93
N LEU A 192 4.62 -0.17 -1.73
CA LEU A 192 3.80 -0.14 -0.54
C LEU A 192 4.67 -0.16 0.74
N ASP A 193 4.38 0.74 1.68
CA ASP A 193 5.03 0.70 2.99
C ASP A 193 4.36 -0.35 3.88
N VAL A 194 4.95 -1.53 3.89
CA VAL A 194 4.44 -2.68 4.65
C VAL A 194 5.42 -3.18 5.68
N ARG A 195 4.88 -3.66 6.79
CA ARG A 195 5.58 -4.48 7.80
C ARG A 195 5.12 -5.91 7.64
N VAL A 196 6.06 -6.82 7.48
CA VAL A 196 5.77 -8.25 7.26
C VAL A 196 6.10 -9.03 8.51
N LEU A 197 5.12 -9.75 9.03
CA LEU A 197 5.28 -10.61 10.20
C LEU A 197 4.95 -12.07 9.86
N GLY A 198 5.72 -13.00 10.45
CA GLY A 198 5.50 -14.45 10.33
C GLY A 198 4.39 -14.96 11.25
N VAL A 199 3.29 -14.22 11.36
CA VAL A 199 2.08 -14.56 12.12
C VAL A 199 0.89 -14.38 11.21
N ALA A 200 0.06 -15.42 11.05
CA ALA A 200 -1.07 -15.42 10.14
C ALA A 200 -2.14 -16.44 10.56
N GLY A 201 -3.21 -16.60 9.79
CA GLY A 201 -4.29 -17.56 10.09
C GLY A 201 -3.78 -18.98 10.30
N GLY A 202 -2.78 -19.41 9.53
CA GLY A 202 -2.21 -20.76 9.58
C GLY A 202 -1.00 -20.94 10.49
N SER A 203 -0.60 -19.96 11.27
CA SER A 203 0.55 -20.07 12.17
C SER A 203 0.34 -21.16 13.20
N MET A 204 1.34 -22.03 13.32
CA MET A 204 1.35 -23.16 14.25
C MET A 204 1.68 -22.70 15.67
N VAL A 205 1.10 -23.39 16.63
CA VAL A 205 1.34 -23.19 18.05
C VAL A 205 2.65 -23.86 18.45
N ARG A 206 3.37 -23.25 19.39
CA ARG A 206 4.55 -23.80 20.04
C ARG A 206 4.29 -23.93 21.55
N ALA A 207 4.64 -25.09 22.10
CA ALA A 207 4.44 -25.36 23.52
C ALA A 207 5.60 -26.19 24.10
N SER A 208 6.00 -25.88 25.33
CA SER A 208 7.03 -26.59 26.06
C SER A 208 6.82 -26.39 27.57
N GLY A 209 7.14 -27.42 28.38
CA GLY A 209 7.06 -27.32 29.84
C GLY A 209 5.64 -26.98 30.33
N HIS A 210 4.61 -27.54 29.72
CA HIS A 210 3.18 -27.29 30.02
C HIS A 210 2.75 -25.80 29.86
N LYS A 211 3.41 -25.08 28.93
CA LYS A 211 3.08 -23.66 28.62
C LYS A 211 3.11 -23.44 27.12
N LEU A 212 2.27 -22.55 26.65
CA LEU A 212 2.43 -21.97 25.32
C LEU A 212 3.67 -21.08 25.30
N VAL A 213 4.57 -21.32 24.36
CA VAL A 213 5.84 -20.61 24.22
C VAL A 213 5.73 -19.52 23.18
N ASP A 214 5.05 -19.83 22.06
CA ASP A 214 4.96 -18.94 20.92
C ASP A 214 3.84 -19.37 19.93
N VAL A 215 3.55 -18.50 18.95
CA VAL A 215 2.71 -18.80 17.78
C VAL A 215 3.43 -18.34 16.52
N GLY A 216 3.63 -19.25 15.55
CA GLY A 216 4.49 -19.01 14.38
C GLY A 216 6.01 -19.11 14.71
N PRO A 217 6.91 -18.66 13.80
CA PRO A 217 6.60 -18.16 12.47
C PRO A 217 6.28 -19.26 11.44
N ARG A 218 6.36 -20.56 11.81
CA ARG A 218 5.99 -21.64 10.90
C ARG A 218 4.47 -21.79 10.85
N SER A 219 3.97 -22.10 9.65
CA SER A 219 2.57 -22.37 9.39
C SER A 219 2.32 -23.85 9.09
N ALA A 220 1.08 -24.30 9.23
CA ALA A 220 0.64 -25.64 8.86
C ALA A 220 1.06 -25.99 7.43
N HIS A 221 0.93 -25.04 6.50
CA HIS A 221 1.35 -25.23 5.10
C HIS A 221 2.84 -25.56 4.97
N ILE A 222 3.70 -24.84 5.71
CA ILE A 222 5.16 -25.09 5.69
C ILE A 222 5.50 -26.45 6.30
N ALA A 223 4.75 -26.88 7.31
CA ALA A 223 4.91 -28.18 7.96
C ALA A 223 4.30 -29.33 7.15
N GLY A 224 3.51 -29.04 6.11
CA GLY A 224 2.78 -30.06 5.35
C GLY A 224 1.68 -30.75 6.16
N LEU A 225 1.05 -30.01 7.10
CA LEU A 225 0.00 -30.51 7.98
C LEU A 225 -1.35 -29.85 7.63
N ASP A 226 -2.43 -30.63 7.79
CA ASP A 226 -3.79 -30.12 7.62
C ASP A 226 -4.17 -29.18 8.77
N TYR A 227 -5.00 -28.20 8.47
CA TYR A 227 -5.63 -27.33 9.48
C TYR A 227 -6.77 -28.10 10.15
N ALA A 228 -6.77 -28.23 11.47
CA ALA A 228 -7.88 -28.86 12.19
C ALA A 228 -9.24 -28.19 11.89
N ALA A 229 -9.25 -26.88 11.66
CA ALA A 229 -10.45 -26.13 11.34
C ALA A 229 -11.17 -26.60 10.06
N PHE A 230 -10.44 -27.19 9.11
CA PHE A 230 -11.00 -27.65 7.82
C PHE A 230 -11.12 -29.17 7.72
N CYS A 231 -10.96 -29.87 8.84
CA CYS A 231 -11.16 -31.32 8.91
C CYS A 231 -12.62 -31.66 9.28
N ASN A 232 -13.07 -32.86 8.89
CA ASN A 232 -14.28 -33.43 9.44
C ASN A 232 -14.03 -33.87 10.88
N PRO A 233 -14.95 -33.60 11.84
CA PRO A 233 -14.78 -34.03 13.23
C PRO A 233 -14.63 -35.54 13.39
N GLU A 234 -15.25 -36.33 12.52
CA GLU A 234 -15.20 -37.79 12.50
C GLU A 234 -13.81 -38.34 12.16
N ASP A 235 -12.99 -37.57 11.40
CA ASP A 235 -11.63 -37.95 11.05
C ASP A 235 -10.63 -37.74 12.21
N ILE A 236 -11.03 -37.01 13.26
CA ILE A 236 -10.21 -36.72 14.43
C ILE A 236 -10.51 -37.75 15.52
N VAL A 237 -9.80 -38.89 15.47
CA VAL A 237 -9.98 -40.06 16.33
C VAL A 237 -8.80 -40.16 17.28
N ASP A 238 -9.08 -40.19 18.59
CA ASP A 238 -8.09 -40.29 19.67
C ASP A 238 -6.87 -39.38 19.44
N PRO A 239 -7.05 -38.06 19.28
CA PRO A 239 -5.97 -37.13 18.94
C PRO A 239 -4.96 -37.02 20.09
N LYS A 240 -3.68 -36.97 19.77
CA LYS A 240 -2.58 -36.80 20.73
C LYS A 240 -1.62 -35.70 20.25
N VAL A 241 -1.03 -34.99 21.20
CA VAL A 241 0.01 -34.01 20.94
C VAL A 241 1.31 -34.72 20.56
N GLU A 242 1.91 -34.28 19.46
CA GLU A 242 3.28 -34.59 19.07
C GLU A 242 4.05 -33.29 18.89
N PHE A 243 5.29 -33.22 19.40
CA PHE A 243 6.15 -32.06 19.19
C PHE A 243 7.10 -32.33 18.03
N ILE A 244 7.13 -31.41 17.08
CA ILE A 244 7.88 -31.56 15.83
C ILE A 244 8.75 -30.35 15.51
N SER A 245 9.75 -30.55 14.65
CA SER A 245 10.48 -29.50 13.94
C SER A 245 9.93 -29.42 12.52
N PRO A 246 9.20 -28.36 12.12
CA PRO A 246 8.59 -28.25 10.78
C PRO A 246 9.62 -28.27 9.64
N LYS A 247 10.82 -27.78 9.90
CA LYS A 247 11.96 -27.82 8.99
C LYS A 247 13.24 -28.11 9.76
N GLU A 248 14.27 -28.63 9.05
CA GLU A 248 15.59 -28.78 9.60
C GLU A 248 16.14 -27.50 10.22
N GLY A 249 16.57 -27.56 11.47
CA GLY A 249 17.04 -26.41 12.25
C GLY A 249 15.94 -25.64 13.02
N ASP A 250 14.66 -25.95 12.84
CA ASP A 250 13.60 -25.38 13.67
C ASP A 250 13.58 -26.04 15.07
N PRO A 251 13.11 -25.33 16.12
CA PRO A 251 12.84 -25.91 17.43
C PRO A 251 11.86 -27.08 17.35
N ALA A 252 12.08 -28.11 18.17
CA ALA A 252 11.21 -29.29 18.26
C ALA A 252 10.09 -29.09 19.29
N ASP A 253 9.40 -27.95 19.24
CA ASP A 253 8.33 -27.55 20.16
C ASP A 253 7.06 -27.10 19.43
N TYR A 254 6.99 -27.27 18.10
CA TYR A 254 5.78 -27.04 17.33
C TYR A 254 4.77 -28.15 17.55
N VAL A 255 3.52 -27.78 17.77
CA VAL A 255 2.44 -28.73 18.08
C VAL A 255 1.87 -29.30 16.79
N ALA A 256 1.99 -30.60 16.62
CA ALA A 256 1.20 -31.41 15.71
C ALA A 256 0.19 -32.25 16.50
N ILE A 257 -0.92 -32.61 15.90
CA ILE A 257 -1.92 -33.51 16.43
C ILE A 257 -1.93 -34.77 15.56
N VAL A 258 -1.71 -35.90 16.19
CA VAL A 258 -1.67 -37.21 15.53
C VAL A 258 -2.87 -38.04 16.01
N CYS A 259 -3.67 -38.49 15.07
CA CYS A 259 -4.84 -39.31 15.33
C CYS A 259 -4.53 -40.82 15.24
N SER A 260 -5.28 -41.65 15.95
CA SER A 260 -5.08 -43.11 15.93
C SER A 260 -5.31 -43.76 14.56
N ASN A 261 -6.05 -43.07 13.66
CA ASN A 261 -6.24 -43.48 12.26
C ASN A 261 -5.12 -43.05 11.33
N GLY A 262 -4.01 -42.49 11.88
CA GLY A 262 -2.84 -42.03 11.12
C GLY A 262 -2.96 -40.62 10.53
N LYS A 263 -4.08 -39.92 10.67
CA LYS A 263 -4.24 -38.52 10.23
C LYS A 263 -3.35 -37.61 11.07
N ARG A 264 -2.66 -36.67 10.40
CA ARG A 264 -1.82 -35.64 11.03
C ARG A 264 -2.34 -34.26 10.69
N LEU A 265 -2.51 -33.43 11.69
CA LEU A 265 -3.03 -32.07 11.56
C LEU A 265 -2.38 -31.15 12.60
N THR A 266 -2.67 -29.88 12.56
CA THR A 266 -2.17 -28.94 13.56
C THR A 266 -3.20 -27.92 13.96
N ILE A 267 -2.98 -27.32 15.14
CA ILE A 267 -3.74 -26.21 15.69
C ILE A 267 -3.11 -24.91 15.20
N THR A 268 -3.97 -24.01 14.71
CA THR A 268 -3.56 -22.72 14.14
C THR A 268 -4.41 -21.59 14.76
N ASN A 269 -4.05 -20.32 14.45
CA ASN A 269 -4.88 -19.17 14.82
C ASN A 269 -6.32 -19.31 14.29
N THR A 270 -6.49 -19.86 13.08
CA THR A 270 -7.82 -20.14 12.51
C THR A 270 -8.60 -21.10 13.39
N CYS A 271 -7.97 -22.16 13.92
CA CYS A 271 -8.63 -23.08 14.85
C CYS A 271 -9.07 -22.36 16.14
N ALA A 272 -8.17 -21.57 16.73
CA ALA A 272 -8.45 -20.82 17.96
C ALA A 272 -9.61 -19.83 17.77
N ALA A 273 -9.63 -19.09 16.66
CA ALA A 273 -10.71 -18.16 16.37
C ALA A 273 -12.08 -18.84 16.19
N ASN A 274 -12.10 -20.03 15.55
CA ASN A 274 -13.34 -20.81 15.40
C ASN A 274 -13.83 -21.40 16.74
N VAL A 275 -12.93 -21.83 17.62
CA VAL A 275 -13.28 -22.27 18.98
C VAL A 275 -14.00 -21.14 19.72
N LEU A 276 -13.49 -19.92 19.64
CA LEU A 276 -14.06 -18.74 20.30
C LEU A 276 -15.29 -18.15 19.58
N GLY A 277 -15.65 -18.67 18.41
CA GLY A 277 -16.80 -18.17 17.65
C GLY A 277 -16.61 -16.78 17.05
N LEU A 278 -15.36 -16.39 16.77
CA LEU A 278 -15.02 -15.06 16.24
C LEU A 278 -15.15 -14.95 14.72
N VAL A 279 -15.24 -16.10 14.02
CA VAL A 279 -15.29 -16.13 12.56
C VAL A 279 -16.72 -16.28 12.08
N ASP A 280 -17.21 -15.31 11.34
CA ASP A 280 -18.53 -15.36 10.69
C ASP A 280 -18.53 -16.39 9.55
N PRO A 281 -19.65 -17.13 9.33
CA PRO A 281 -19.77 -18.15 8.27
C PRO A 281 -19.48 -17.69 6.85
N GLN A 282 -19.59 -16.40 6.55
CA GLN A 282 -19.32 -15.86 5.23
C GLN A 282 -17.81 -15.78 4.87
N PHE A 283 -16.91 -15.90 5.85
CA PHE A 283 -15.48 -15.74 5.63
C PHE A 283 -14.76 -17.06 5.38
N PHE A 284 -13.73 -17.02 4.54
CA PHE A 284 -12.94 -18.21 4.16
C PHE A 284 -12.32 -18.95 5.35
N SER A 285 -11.95 -18.23 6.43
CA SER A 285 -11.41 -18.87 7.66
C SER A 285 -12.48 -19.49 8.57
N TYR A 286 -13.76 -19.45 8.18
CA TYR A 286 -14.79 -20.19 8.89
C TYR A 286 -14.56 -21.69 8.76
N GLY A 287 -14.45 -22.36 9.89
CA GLY A 287 -14.14 -23.77 9.98
C GLY A 287 -15.08 -24.53 10.90
N ASN A 288 -14.88 -25.84 10.98
CA ASN A 288 -15.67 -26.70 11.85
C ASN A 288 -15.23 -26.55 13.31
N LYS A 289 -16.08 -25.93 14.14
CA LYS A 289 -15.80 -25.70 15.56
C LYS A 289 -15.61 -27.02 16.32
N GLU A 290 -16.37 -28.06 16.04
CA GLU A 290 -16.25 -29.37 16.72
C GLU A 290 -14.90 -30.02 16.41
N ALA A 291 -14.43 -29.94 15.14
CA ALA A 291 -13.11 -30.40 14.74
C ALA A 291 -12.01 -29.65 15.48
N CYS A 292 -12.14 -28.31 15.57
CA CYS A 292 -11.20 -27.47 16.31
C CYS A 292 -11.13 -27.86 17.80
N VAL A 293 -12.29 -28.08 18.46
CA VAL A 293 -12.37 -28.48 19.86
C VAL A 293 -11.71 -29.84 20.05
N LYS A 294 -12.08 -30.83 19.24
CA LYS A 294 -11.50 -32.19 19.33
C LYS A 294 -9.96 -32.15 19.17
N ALA A 295 -9.46 -31.43 18.20
CA ALA A 295 -8.01 -31.31 17.95
C ALA A 295 -7.29 -30.54 19.06
N MET A 296 -7.91 -29.55 19.67
CA MET A 296 -7.32 -28.70 20.71
C MET A 296 -7.34 -29.35 22.10
N THR A 297 -8.27 -30.25 22.35
CA THR A 297 -8.44 -30.94 23.66
C THR A 297 -7.12 -31.50 24.20
N PRO A 298 -6.33 -32.32 23.46
CA PRO A 298 -5.10 -32.87 24.03
C PRO A 298 -4.04 -31.82 24.33
N LEU A 299 -4.04 -30.68 23.61
CA LEU A 299 -3.16 -29.57 23.95
C LEU A 299 -3.64 -28.85 25.21
N ALA A 300 -4.93 -28.61 25.36
CA ALA A 300 -5.52 -28.01 26.54
C ALA A 300 -5.24 -28.86 27.81
N GLU A 301 -5.38 -30.18 27.72
CA GLU A 301 -5.01 -31.11 28.78
C GLU A 301 -3.53 -31.04 29.12
N TYR A 302 -2.64 -31.02 28.10
CA TYR A 302 -1.19 -30.84 28.29
C TYR A 302 -0.87 -29.55 29.04
N LEU A 303 -1.60 -28.46 28.75
CA LEU A 303 -1.41 -27.15 29.36
C LEU A 303 -2.12 -27.01 30.73
N GLY A 304 -3.04 -27.91 31.09
CA GLY A 304 -3.88 -27.82 32.28
C GLY A 304 -4.92 -26.68 32.18
N LEU A 305 -5.43 -26.40 30.99
CA LEU A 305 -6.35 -25.31 30.68
C LEU A 305 -7.66 -25.84 30.08
N SER A 306 -8.68 -25.01 30.05
CA SER A 306 -9.84 -25.26 29.18
C SER A 306 -9.48 -25.08 27.69
N VAL A 307 -10.28 -25.63 26.78
CA VAL A 307 -10.10 -25.45 25.33
C VAL A 307 -10.25 -23.97 24.95
N GLU A 308 -11.23 -23.29 25.55
CA GLU A 308 -11.48 -21.87 25.35
C GLU A 308 -10.32 -20.98 25.84
N ASP A 309 -9.77 -21.26 27.02
CA ASP A 309 -8.61 -20.51 27.54
C ASP A 309 -7.36 -20.78 26.70
N THR A 310 -7.19 -22.01 26.23
CA THR A 310 -6.10 -22.36 25.29
C THR A 310 -6.23 -21.55 24.00
N ALA A 311 -7.43 -21.51 23.40
CA ALA A 311 -7.68 -20.74 22.19
C ALA A 311 -7.44 -19.23 22.40
N LYS A 312 -7.89 -18.69 23.54
CA LYS A 312 -7.68 -17.29 23.90
C LYS A 312 -6.18 -16.96 24.06
N GLN A 313 -5.41 -17.82 24.73
CA GLN A 313 -3.96 -17.63 24.88
C GLN A 313 -3.24 -17.68 23.52
N ILE A 314 -3.61 -18.59 22.63
CA ILE A 314 -3.05 -18.68 21.28
C ILE A 314 -3.23 -17.36 20.54
N LEU A 315 -4.45 -16.82 20.49
CA LEU A 315 -4.70 -15.54 19.81
C LEU A 315 -4.04 -14.36 20.52
N THR A 316 -3.97 -14.37 21.86
CA THR A 316 -3.27 -13.33 22.61
C THR A 316 -1.80 -13.27 22.23
N ILE A 317 -1.07 -14.40 22.25
CA ILE A 317 0.35 -14.46 21.86
C ILE A 317 0.54 -14.04 20.40
N ALA A 318 -0.34 -14.46 19.50
CA ALA A 318 -0.30 -14.06 18.10
C ALA A 318 -0.48 -12.54 17.93
N CYS A 319 -1.50 -11.96 18.58
CA CYS A 319 -1.84 -10.55 18.44
C CYS A 319 -0.86 -9.63 19.20
N GLU A 320 -0.25 -10.06 20.30
CA GLU A 320 0.80 -9.31 20.99
C GLU A 320 2.03 -9.03 20.13
N LYS A 321 2.26 -9.82 19.06
CA LYS A 321 3.29 -9.54 18.05
C LYS A 321 2.87 -8.47 17.04
N LEU A 322 1.56 -8.33 16.79
CA LEU A 322 1.01 -7.40 15.80
C LEU A 322 0.77 -6.01 16.40
N VAL A 323 0.31 -5.94 17.64
CA VAL A 323 -0.03 -4.68 18.35
C VAL A 323 1.10 -3.64 18.35
N PRO A 324 2.37 -3.99 18.66
CA PRO A 324 3.47 -3.01 18.62
C PRO A 324 3.65 -2.41 17.22
N VAL A 325 3.53 -3.22 16.17
CA VAL A 325 3.67 -2.76 14.78
C VAL A 325 2.55 -1.80 14.40
N VAL A 326 1.34 -2.06 14.86
CA VAL A 326 0.19 -1.17 14.67
C VAL A 326 0.42 0.17 15.37
N ASN A 327 0.87 0.13 16.63
CA ASN A 327 1.15 1.34 17.41
C ASN A 327 2.28 2.17 16.78
N ASP A 328 3.34 1.51 16.27
CA ASP A 328 4.42 2.18 15.55
C ASP A 328 3.90 2.88 14.29
N LEU A 329 3.03 2.23 13.52
CA LEU A 329 2.44 2.82 12.33
C LEU A 329 1.48 3.99 12.66
N ILE A 330 0.67 3.88 13.71
CA ILE A 330 -0.18 4.98 14.21
C ILE A 330 0.70 6.19 14.54
N ALA A 331 1.78 5.99 15.29
CA ALA A 331 2.69 7.05 15.69
C ALA A 331 3.45 7.65 14.49
N GLU A 332 3.99 6.80 13.60
CA GLU A 332 4.79 7.21 12.44
C GLU A 332 3.96 8.08 11.47
N TYR A 333 2.71 7.66 11.20
CA TYR A 333 1.82 8.34 10.26
C TYR A 333 0.93 9.39 10.93
N LYS A 334 1.06 9.57 12.25
CA LYS A 334 0.24 10.50 13.06
C LYS A 334 -1.26 10.27 12.81
N LEU A 335 -1.69 9.01 12.89
CA LEU A 335 -3.09 8.65 12.71
C LEU A 335 -3.87 8.97 13.99
N ASP A 336 -5.08 9.47 13.82
CA ASP A 336 -6.05 9.58 14.90
C ASP A 336 -6.63 8.18 15.18
N GLN A 337 -6.35 7.62 16.34
CA GLN A 337 -6.78 6.26 16.69
C GLN A 337 -8.30 6.13 16.72
N ASP A 338 -9.00 7.16 17.18
CA ASP A 338 -10.47 7.15 17.29
C ASP A 338 -11.18 7.20 15.93
N GLN A 339 -10.47 7.67 14.90
CA GLN A 339 -10.97 7.75 13.53
C GLN A 339 -10.40 6.66 12.62
N SER A 340 -9.48 5.85 13.13
CA SER A 340 -8.83 4.77 12.38
C SER A 340 -9.66 3.50 12.41
N VAL A 341 -9.60 2.73 11.32
CA VAL A 341 -10.26 1.43 11.17
C VAL A 341 -9.20 0.37 10.84
N LEU A 342 -9.30 -0.81 11.46
CA LEU A 342 -8.51 -1.96 11.04
C LEU A 342 -9.20 -2.64 9.85
N VAL A 343 -8.51 -2.70 8.73
CA VAL A 343 -9.04 -3.29 7.49
C VAL A 343 -8.41 -4.66 7.27
N GLY A 344 -9.19 -5.73 7.37
CA GLY A 344 -8.73 -7.10 7.21
C GLY A 344 -8.92 -7.61 5.78
N CYS A 345 -7.84 -8.04 5.13
CA CYS A 345 -7.82 -8.65 3.81
C CYS A 345 -7.17 -10.03 3.86
N GLY A 346 -7.43 -10.87 2.85
CA GLY A 346 -6.89 -12.23 2.74
C GLY A 346 -7.70 -13.26 3.52
N GLY A 347 -7.53 -14.52 3.17
CA GLY A 347 -8.34 -15.63 3.71
C GLY A 347 -8.20 -15.85 5.21
N GLY A 348 -7.12 -15.39 5.85
CA GLY A 348 -6.89 -15.47 7.30
C GLY A 348 -7.41 -14.27 8.09
N ALA A 349 -7.96 -13.24 7.46
CA ALA A 349 -8.30 -11.98 8.11
C ALA A 349 -9.27 -12.17 9.29
N ALA A 350 -10.37 -12.91 9.09
CA ALA A 350 -11.37 -13.12 10.13
C ALA A 350 -10.86 -13.97 11.32
N ALA A 351 -9.72 -14.63 11.19
CA ALA A 351 -9.11 -15.38 12.29
C ALA A 351 -8.32 -14.48 13.27
N LEU A 352 -7.88 -13.29 12.86
CA LEU A 352 -7.03 -12.42 13.69
C LEU A 352 -7.64 -11.03 13.93
N ILE A 353 -8.26 -10.42 12.93
CA ILE A 353 -8.67 -9.02 12.98
C ILE A 353 -9.72 -8.73 14.07
N PRO A 354 -10.78 -9.56 14.27
CA PRO A 354 -11.73 -9.31 15.34
C PRO A 354 -11.07 -9.29 16.72
N PHE A 355 -10.12 -10.18 16.97
CA PHE A 355 -9.45 -10.29 18.27
C PHE A 355 -8.48 -9.14 18.52
N ILE A 356 -7.64 -8.76 17.53
CA ILE A 356 -6.74 -7.60 17.67
C ILE A 356 -7.52 -6.28 17.80
N ALA A 357 -8.64 -6.14 17.08
CA ALA A 357 -9.54 -4.99 17.19
C ALA A 357 -10.10 -4.83 18.61
N GLN A 358 -10.52 -5.96 19.22
CA GLN A 358 -10.96 -5.98 20.61
C GLN A 358 -9.83 -5.63 21.58
N MET A 359 -8.61 -6.16 21.40
CA MET A 359 -7.46 -5.86 22.25
C MET A 359 -7.07 -4.37 22.20
N MET A 360 -7.17 -3.73 21.04
CA MET A 360 -6.77 -2.34 20.83
C MET A 360 -7.92 -1.34 21.00
N ASN A 361 -9.15 -1.83 21.16
CA ASN A 361 -10.37 -1.01 21.19
C ASN A 361 -10.51 -0.11 19.95
N ILE A 362 -10.23 -0.67 18.75
CA ILE A 362 -10.33 0.00 17.45
C ILE A 362 -11.42 -0.70 16.63
N LYS A 363 -12.20 0.05 15.86
CA LYS A 363 -13.18 -0.51 14.91
C LYS A 363 -12.46 -1.33 13.83
N TYR A 364 -13.13 -2.35 13.30
CA TYR A 364 -12.60 -3.12 12.18
C TYR A 364 -13.62 -3.34 11.09
N GLN A 365 -13.12 -3.61 9.90
CA GLN A 365 -13.91 -4.02 8.74
C GLN A 365 -13.18 -5.14 7.99
N ILE A 366 -13.92 -6.13 7.54
CA ILE A 366 -13.44 -7.18 6.65
C ILE A 366 -14.36 -7.18 5.44
N PRO A 367 -13.85 -6.86 4.22
CA PRO A 367 -14.69 -6.80 3.03
C PRO A 367 -15.29 -8.19 2.71
N GLN A 368 -16.45 -8.19 2.12
CA GLN A 368 -16.96 -9.40 1.46
C GLN A 368 -15.96 -9.80 0.37
N ASN A 369 -15.69 -11.08 0.20
CA ASN A 369 -14.66 -11.62 -0.70
C ASN A 369 -13.22 -11.19 -0.30
N ALA A 370 -12.93 -11.02 0.98
CA ALA A 370 -11.61 -10.68 1.49
C ALA A 370 -10.52 -11.68 1.05
N ASP A 371 -10.87 -12.93 0.82
CA ASP A 371 -9.99 -14.02 0.36
C ASP A 371 -9.52 -13.86 -1.09
N VAL A 372 -10.33 -13.24 -1.96
CA VAL A 372 -10.02 -12.97 -3.37
C VAL A 372 -9.81 -11.48 -3.69
N ILE A 373 -9.72 -10.65 -2.66
CA ILE A 373 -9.65 -9.19 -2.78
C ILE A 373 -8.48 -8.70 -3.64
N SER A 374 -7.36 -9.43 -3.65
CA SER A 374 -6.21 -9.12 -4.49
C SER A 374 -6.53 -9.23 -5.98
N SER A 375 -7.31 -10.22 -6.39
CA SER A 375 -7.75 -10.38 -7.78
C SER A 375 -8.68 -9.23 -8.20
N ILE A 376 -9.57 -8.82 -7.30
CA ILE A 376 -10.43 -7.64 -7.50
C ILE A 376 -9.57 -6.38 -7.64
N GLY A 377 -8.58 -6.21 -6.76
CA GLY A 377 -7.67 -5.07 -6.80
C GLY A 377 -6.86 -4.96 -8.09
N VAL A 378 -6.38 -6.09 -8.60
CA VAL A 378 -5.67 -6.13 -9.91
C VAL A 378 -6.62 -5.74 -11.05
N ALA A 379 -7.86 -6.24 -11.03
CA ALA A 379 -8.84 -5.93 -12.08
C ALA A 379 -9.26 -4.46 -12.10
N LEU A 380 -9.21 -3.79 -10.95
CA LEU A 380 -9.61 -2.39 -10.79
C LEU A 380 -8.44 -1.41 -10.75
N ALA A 381 -7.20 -1.90 -10.82
CA ALA A 381 -6.01 -1.05 -10.74
C ALA A 381 -5.85 -0.18 -11.99
N MET A 382 -5.45 1.08 -11.77
CA MET A 382 -5.19 2.05 -12.83
C MET A 382 -3.70 2.11 -13.17
N VAL A 383 -3.37 2.58 -14.36
CA VAL A 383 -1.99 2.97 -14.69
C VAL A 383 -1.57 4.11 -13.77
N ARG A 384 -0.41 3.96 -13.16
CA ARG A 384 0.15 4.96 -12.24
C ARG A 384 1.59 5.24 -12.60
N GLU A 385 1.95 6.51 -12.76
CA GLU A 385 3.33 6.93 -12.92
C GLU A 385 3.65 8.06 -11.96
N VAL A 386 4.86 8.04 -11.40
CA VAL A 386 5.33 9.07 -10.48
C VAL A 386 6.63 9.65 -11.01
N VAL A 387 6.62 10.93 -11.29
CA VAL A 387 7.82 11.67 -11.67
C VAL A 387 8.23 12.59 -10.52
N GLU A 388 9.46 12.45 -10.07
CA GLU A 388 10.05 13.29 -9.01
C GLU A 388 11.25 14.05 -9.53
N ARG A 389 11.34 15.34 -9.17
CA ARG A 389 12.47 16.22 -9.49
C ARG A 389 12.92 16.98 -8.24
N VAL A 390 14.22 17.19 -8.12
CA VAL A 390 14.75 18.11 -7.10
C VAL A 390 14.84 19.49 -7.73
N ILE A 391 13.92 20.38 -7.34
CA ILE A 391 13.81 21.75 -7.85
C ILE A 391 13.67 22.68 -6.65
N PRO A 392 14.72 23.43 -6.29
CA PRO A 392 14.63 24.45 -5.25
C PRO A 392 13.71 25.59 -5.68
N ASN A 393 12.70 25.92 -4.85
CA ASN A 393 11.73 26.98 -5.15
C ASN A 393 11.11 26.87 -6.56
N PRO A 394 10.34 25.80 -6.85
CA PRO A 394 9.81 25.54 -8.17
C PRO A 394 8.88 26.67 -8.64
N THR A 395 9.02 27.06 -9.90
CA THR A 395 8.12 27.98 -10.60
C THR A 395 6.93 27.23 -11.20
N GLU A 396 5.90 27.96 -11.65
CA GLU A 396 4.76 27.37 -12.37
C GLU A 396 5.22 26.62 -13.64
N GLU A 397 6.23 27.14 -14.36
CA GLU A 397 6.80 26.49 -15.54
C GLU A 397 7.50 25.17 -15.19
N ASP A 398 8.24 25.14 -14.08
CA ASP A 398 8.87 23.91 -13.58
C ASP A 398 7.83 22.84 -13.24
N ILE A 399 6.76 23.24 -12.54
CA ILE A 399 5.67 22.35 -12.17
C ILE A 399 4.97 21.80 -13.42
N ALA A 400 4.63 22.69 -14.37
CA ALA A 400 3.99 22.30 -15.63
C ALA A 400 4.84 21.33 -16.45
N LYS A 401 6.18 21.51 -16.42
CA LYS A 401 7.11 20.59 -17.09
C LYS A 401 7.10 19.20 -16.46
N VAL A 402 7.18 19.10 -15.14
CA VAL A 402 7.15 17.81 -14.41
C VAL A 402 5.80 17.12 -14.60
N ARG A 403 4.70 17.89 -14.57
CA ARG A 403 3.35 17.39 -14.82
C ARG A 403 3.20 16.78 -16.23
N ARG A 404 3.67 17.48 -17.25
CA ARG A 404 3.66 16.98 -18.63
C ARG A 404 4.47 15.70 -18.78
N GLU A 405 5.64 15.64 -18.18
CA GLU A 405 6.49 14.45 -18.18
C GLU A 405 5.79 13.24 -17.52
N ALA A 406 5.09 13.45 -16.41
CA ALA A 406 4.34 12.39 -15.73
C ALA A 406 3.18 11.87 -16.60
N ILE A 407 2.42 12.76 -17.24
CA ILE A 407 1.32 12.42 -18.15
C ILE A 407 1.86 11.62 -19.36
N GLU A 408 2.89 12.11 -20.03
CA GLU A 408 3.52 11.41 -21.17
C GLU A 408 4.04 10.02 -20.77
N SER A 409 4.61 9.90 -19.58
CA SER A 409 5.06 8.61 -19.05
C SER A 409 3.88 7.66 -18.77
N ALA A 410 2.77 8.16 -18.22
CA ALA A 410 1.58 7.35 -17.98
C ALA A 410 0.96 6.83 -19.30
N ILE A 411 0.91 7.66 -20.33
CA ILE A 411 0.47 7.25 -21.68
C ILE A 411 1.36 6.11 -22.22
N LYS A 412 2.67 6.24 -22.09
CA LYS A 412 3.63 5.17 -22.51
C LYS A 412 3.43 3.87 -21.75
N LEU A 413 2.93 3.93 -20.51
CA LEU A 413 2.60 2.76 -19.70
C LEU A 413 1.25 2.12 -20.05
N GLY A 414 0.48 2.73 -20.94
CA GLY A 414 -0.81 2.22 -21.44
C GLY A 414 -2.04 2.90 -20.83
N ALA A 415 -1.90 4.09 -20.25
CA ALA A 415 -3.04 4.89 -19.83
C ALA A 415 -3.76 5.51 -21.04
N ASP A 416 -5.08 5.53 -20.98
CA ASP A 416 -5.91 6.30 -21.90
C ASP A 416 -5.66 7.80 -21.64
N PRO A 417 -5.19 8.58 -22.64
CA PRO A 417 -4.88 9.99 -22.48
C PRO A 417 -6.02 10.83 -21.87
N ASP A 418 -7.27 10.52 -22.25
CA ASP A 418 -8.45 11.27 -21.79
C ASP A 418 -8.85 10.95 -20.33
N SER A 419 -8.27 9.88 -19.77
CA SER A 419 -8.53 9.45 -18.39
C SER A 419 -7.48 9.93 -17.38
N ILE A 420 -6.41 10.59 -17.83
CA ILE A 420 -5.26 10.85 -16.96
C ILE A 420 -5.51 12.05 -16.05
N GLU A 421 -5.42 11.76 -14.76
CA GLU A 421 -5.36 12.75 -13.68
C GLU A 421 -3.93 12.88 -13.16
N ALA A 422 -3.43 14.11 -13.03
CA ALA A 422 -2.08 14.36 -12.52
C ALA A 422 -2.14 15.23 -11.26
N VAL A 423 -1.65 14.69 -10.15
CA VAL A 423 -1.60 15.35 -8.84
C VAL A 423 -0.18 15.80 -8.53
N VAL A 424 -0.02 17.05 -8.12
CA VAL A 424 1.27 17.68 -7.80
C VAL A 424 1.44 17.77 -6.29
N GLU A 425 2.61 17.35 -5.80
CA GLU A 425 3.02 17.47 -4.39
C GLU A 425 4.39 18.15 -4.32
N ILE A 426 4.57 19.09 -3.38
CA ILE A 426 5.84 19.77 -3.14
C ILE A 426 6.34 19.48 -1.73
N ASP A 427 7.49 18.82 -1.63
CA ASP A 427 8.23 18.65 -0.38
C ASP A 427 9.30 19.76 -0.27
N SER A 428 8.97 20.83 0.43
CA SER A 428 9.84 21.99 0.61
C SER A 428 11.10 21.67 1.42
N LYS A 429 11.06 20.68 2.32
CA LYS A 429 12.23 20.27 3.13
C LYS A 429 13.28 19.57 2.28
N MET A 430 12.82 18.81 1.29
CA MET A 430 13.68 18.06 0.38
C MET A 430 13.89 18.77 -0.98
N ASN A 431 13.31 19.96 -1.16
CA ASN A 431 13.28 20.69 -2.43
C ASN A 431 12.80 19.81 -3.60
N ARG A 432 11.71 19.05 -3.36
CA ARG A 432 11.26 18.05 -4.31
C ARG A 432 9.88 18.36 -4.83
N VAL A 433 9.73 18.31 -6.15
CA VAL A 433 8.44 18.29 -6.84
C VAL A 433 8.16 16.85 -7.23
N ARG A 434 7.01 16.35 -6.82
CA ARG A 434 6.50 15.02 -7.19
C ARG A 434 5.19 15.20 -7.95
N VAL A 435 5.06 14.55 -9.09
CA VAL A 435 3.79 14.48 -9.81
C VAL A 435 3.41 13.02 -9.98
N THR A 436 2.21 12.69 -9.55
CA THR A 436 1.60 11.37 -9.73
C THR A 436 0.54 11.47 -10.81
N ALA A 437 0.75 10.79 -11.94
CA ALA A 437 -0.25 10.64 -13.00
C ALA A 437 -0.96 9.29 -12.85
N LEU A 438 -2.29 9.32 -12.84
CA LEU A 438 -3.17 8.16 -12.75
C LEU A 438 -4.09 8.15 -13.96
N GLY A 439 -4.22 7.01 -14.64
CA GLY A 439 -5.12 6.88 -15.77
C GLY A 439 -5.69 5.47 -15.89
N SER A 440 -6.90 5.35 -16.42
CA SER A 440 -7.49 4.06 -16.72
C SER A 440 -6.85 3.46 -17.98
N THR A 441 -6.93 2.15 -18.12
CA THR A 441 -6.68 1.49 -19.42
C THR A 441 -7.93 1.61 -20.30
N GLU A 442 -7.80 1.55 -21.63
CA GLU A 442 -8.90 1.71 -22.61
C GLU A 442 -10.15 0.84 -22.36
N LEU A 443 -10.06 -0.16 -21.49
CA LEU A 443 -11.12 -1.15 -21.22
C LEU A 443 -11.97 -0.85 -19.97
N HIS A 444 -11.84 0.31 -19.33
CA HIS A 444 -12.72 0.62 -18.21
C HIS A 444 -14.12 1.04 -18.70
N SER A 445 -15.07 0.13 -18.55
CA SER A 445 -16.48 0.46 -18.71
C SER A 445 -16.90 1.51 -17.66
N LYS A 446 -17.48 2.61 -18.11
CA LYS A 446 -17.97 3.72 -17.29
C LYS A 446 -19.11 3.33 -16.33
N ASP A 447 -19.58 2.09 -16.34
CA ASP A 447 -20.87 1.67 -15.75
C ASP A 447 -20.79 0.82 -14.48
N MET A 448 -19.64 0.64 -13.84
CA MET A 448 -19.54 -0.33 -12.73
C MET A 448 -19.80 0.22 -11.32
N MET A 449 -20.18 1.52 -11.12
CA MET A 449 -20.49 2.03 -9.80
C MET A 449 -21.75 2.90 -9.78
N GLN A 450 -22.71 2.47 -8.99
CA GLN A 450 -23.93 3.21 -8.69
C GLN A 450 -23.59 4.59 -8.09
N GLN A 451 -24.18 5.67 -8.61
CA GLN A 451 -24.00 7.01 -8.04
C GLN A 451 -24.64 7.07 -6.66
N CYS A 452 -23.93 7.67 -5.72
CA CYS A 452 -24.38 7.95 -4.37
C CYS A 452 -25.17 9.26 -4.36
N THR A 453 -26.29 9.31 -3.67
CA THR A 453 -27.04 10.57 -3.44
C THR A 453 -26.38 11.39 -2.34
N GLU A 454 -26.69 12.70 -2.25
CA GLU A 454 -26.21 13.54 -1.15
C GLU A 454 -26.64 12.99 0.23
N GLU A 455 -27.86 12.46 0.35
CA GLU A 455 -28.37 11.87 1.59
C GLU A 455 -27.57 10.63 2.00
N GLU A 456 -27.27 9.74 1.03
CA GLU A 456 -26.43 8.58 1.28
C GLU A 456 -25.00 9.00 1.66
N ALA A 457 -24.43 10.01 0.99
CA ALA A 457 -23.12 10.57 1.29
C ALA A 457 -23.09 11.20 2.70
N ARG A 458 -24.15 11.89 3.11
CA ARG A 458 -24.32 12.46 4.45
C ARG A 458 -24.34 11.37 5.53
N ARG A 459 -25.08 10.28 5.30
CA ARG A 459 -25.11 9.12 6.19
C ARG A 459 -23.72 8.48 6.33
N LEU A 460 -23.01 8.28 5.23
CA LEU A 460 -21.64 7.76 5.24
C LEU A 460 -20.67 8.69 6.00
N ALA A 461 -20.83 10.00 5.83
CA ALA A 461 -20.05 10.99 6.57
C ALA A 461 -20.34 10.91 8.08
N ALA A 462 -21.62 10.83 8.47
CA ALA A 462 -22.05 10.68 9.87
C ALA A 462 -21.45 9.45 10.53
N GLU A 463 -21.57 8.31 9.88
CA GLU A 463 -21.03 7.04 10.34
C GLU A 463 -19.49 7.11 10.53
N SER A 464 -18.78 7.71 9.56
CA SER A 464 -17.34 7.90 9.62
C SER A 464 -16.90 8.89 10.70
N MET A 465 -17.67 9.94 10.96
CA MET A 465 -17.40 10.93 12.03
C MET A 465 -17.85 10.43 13.42
N GLY A 466 -18.65 9.37 13.49
CA GLY A 466 -19.20 8.86 14.73
C GLY A 466 -20.22 9.80 15.38
N VAL A 467 -21.05 10.45 14.56
CA VAL A 467 -22.09 11.39 14.98
C VAL A 467 -23.46 11.01 14.41
N GLU A 468 -24.54 11.56 14.96
CA GLU A 468 -25.87 11.39 14.38
C GLU A 468 -25.96 12.10 13.02
N GLU A 469 -26.69 11.53 12.07
CA GLU A 469 -26.85 12.08 10.72
C GLU A 469 -27.41 13.52 10.73
N SER A 470 -28.31 13.80 11.67
CA SER A 470 -28.89 15.14 11.88
C SER A 470 -27.88 16.22 12.29
N ALA A 471 -26.73 15.84 12.83
CA ALA A 471 -25.67 16.76 13.21
C ALA A 471 -24.74 17.12 12.03
N VAL A 472 -24.83 16.37 10.92
CA VAL A 472 -23.97 16.58 9.77
C VAL A 472 -24.48 17.68 8.88
N GLN A 473 -23.62 18.66 8.58
CA GLN A 473 -23.92 19.81 7.73
C GLN A 473 -23.14 19.71 6.41
N LEU A 474 -23.77 20.07 5.30
CA LEU A 474 -23.08 20.30 4.04
C LEU A 474 -22.35 21.65 4.13
N ALA A 475 -21.05 21.62 4.33
CA ALA A 475 -20.23 22.81 4.52
C ALA A 475 -19.70 23.40 3.19
N GLY A 476 -19.71 22.61 2.13
CA GLY A 476 -19.35 23.04 0.78
C GLY A 476 -19.54 21.92 -0.24
N ASN A 477 -19.52 22.27 -1.51
CA ASN A 477 -19.59 21.30 -2.59
C ASN A 477 -18.97 21.83 -3.88
N THR A 478 -18.47 20.92 -4.70
CA THR A 478 -18.24 21.11 -6.13
C THR A 478 -19.31 20.34 -6.91
N ASP A 479 -19.24 20.34 -8.22
CA ASP A 479 -20.17 19.55 -9.04
C ASP A 479 -19.98 18.04 -8.90
N SER A 480 -18.84 17.59 -8.35
CA SER A 480 -18.48 16.17 -8.23
C SER A 480 -18.19 15.70 -6.80
N MET A 481 -18.15 16.62 -5.81
CA MET A 481 -17.81 16.30 -4.42
C MET A 481 -18.66 17.07 -3.42
N TRP A 482 -18.87 16.45 -2.26
CA TRP A 482 -19.49 17.06 -1.09
C TRP A 482 -18.48 17.17 0.04
N VAL A 483 -18.51 18.30 0.75
CA VAL A 483 -17.72 18.53 1.96
C VAL A 483 -18.69 18.62 3.14
N PHE A 484 -18.67 17.64 4.01
CA PHE A 484 -19.49 17.59 5.22
C PHE A 484 -18.65 17.90 6.45
N ASN A 485 -19.25 18.55 7.43
CA ASN A 485 -18.70 18.69 8.78
C ASN A 485 -19.78 18.45 9.84
N ALA A 486 -19.35 18.25 11.08
CA ALA A 486 -20.22 18.12 12.22
C ALA A 486 -19.50 18.59 13.49
N GLU A 487 -20.25 19.02 14.49
CA GLU A 487 -19.71 19.24 15.83
C GLU A 487 -19.71 17.93 16.62
N ARG A 488 -18.54 17.54 17.16
CA ARG A 488 -18.38 16.35 18.00
C ARG A 488 -17.83 16.76 19.35
N SER A 489 -18.56 16.43 20.41
CA SER A 489 -18.14 16.67 21.80
C SER A 489 -17.79 15.37 22.47
N GLU A 490 -16.56 15.23 22.94
CA GLU A 490 -16.08 14.07 23.70
C GLU A 490 -15.86 14.43 25.16
N LYS A 491 -16.35 13.58 26.07
CA LYS A 491 -16.05 13.72 27.51
C LYS A 491 -14.68 13.12 27.81
N GLY A 492 -13.67 13.97 27.87
CA GLY A 492 -12.33 13.57 28.33
C GLY A 492 -12.16 13.67 29.86
N ARG A 493 -11.06 13.08 30.38
CA ARG A 493 -10.69 13.13 31.82
C ARG A 493 -10.50 14.57 32.36
N LEU A 494 -10.25 15.57 31.49
CA LEU A 494 -9.96 16.97 31.83
C LEU A 494 -11.06 17.96 31.36
N GLY A 495 -12.23 17.47 30.94
CA GLY A 495 -13.34 18.28 30.43
C GLY A 495 -13.84 17.82 29.06
N ALA A 496 -14.91 18.45 28.56
CA ALA A 496 -15.40 18.17 27.21
C ALA A 496 -14.47 18.82 26.17
N LYS A 497 -13.96 18.03 25.23
CA LYS A 497 -13.22 18.52 24.05
C LYS A 497 -14.19 18.54 22.87
N THR A 498 -14.40 19.73 22.29
CA THR A 498 -15.21 19.88 21.08
C THR A 498 -14.28 19.88 19.87
N SER A 499 -14.63 19.11 18.84
CA SER A 499 -13.93 19.05 17.56
C SER A 499 -14.92 19.26 16.42
N MET A 500 -14.43 19.68 15.25
CA MET A 500 -15.19 19.87 14.02
C MET A 500 -14.67 18.94 12.93
N PRO A 501 -14.90 17.63 13.04
CA PRO A 501 -14.47 16.68 12.01
C PRO A 501 -15.15 17.01 10.68
N LEU A 502 -14.42 16.78 9.61
CA LEU A 502 -14.91 16.96 8.24
C LEU A 502 -14.61 15.76 7.35
N ARG A 503 -15.45 15.59 6.33
CA ARG A 503 -15.32 14.53 5.31
C ARG A 503 -15.59 15.12 3.93
N VAL A 504 -14.73 14.78 2.97
CA VAL A 504 -14.97 15.05 1.55
C VAL A 504 -15.32 13.73 0.87
N LEU A 505 -16.49 13.66 0.26
CA LEU A 505 -16.97 12.48 -0.45
C LEU A 505 -17.17 12.78 -1.93
N ASP A 506 -16.85 11.79 -2.77
CA ASP A 506 -17.20 11.83 -4.19
C ASP A 506 -18.62 11.29 -4.46
N GLN A 507 -19.10 11.46 -5.70
CA GLN A 507 -20.43 10.98 -6.13
C GLN A 507 -20.61 9.45 -6.08
N LYS A 508 -19.56 8.70 -5.79
CA LYS A 508 -19.61 7.25 -5.58
C LYS A 508 -19.66 6.88 -4.08
N GLY A 509 -19.66 7.90 -3.19
CA GLY A 509 -19.67 7.73 -1.74
C GLY A 509 -18.33 7.34 -1.14
N PHE A 510 -17.22 7.53 -1.88
CA PHE A 510 -15.88 7.34 -1.32
C PHE A 510 -15.45 8.57 -0.53
N ILE A 511 -14.98 8.36 0.68
CA ILE A 511 -14.37 9.40 1.50
C ILE A 511 -12.95 9.67 0.97
N LYS A 512 -12.76 10.79 0.30
CA LYS A 512 -11.47 11.18 -0.32
C LYS A 512 -10.57 11.94 0.65
N LEU A 513 -11.13 12.67 1.60
CA LEU A 513 -10.39 13.39 2.64
C LEU A 513 -11.13 13.29 3.98
N GLN A 514 -10.36 13.10 5.04
CA GLN A 514 -10.84 13.02 6.40
C GLN A 514 -9.93 13.86 7.30
N GLN A 515 -10.53 14.77 8.07
CA GLN A 515 -9.80 15.60 9.05
C GLN A 515 -10.58 15.66 10.37
N SER A 516 -9.86 15.73 11.49
CA SER A 516 -10.44 15.85 12.83
C SER A 516 -10.95 17.25 13.12
N ASN A 517 -10.32 18.25 12.50
CA ASN A 517 -10.69 19.66 12.55
C ASN A 517 -10.29 20.33 11.23
N GLY A 518 -11.01 21.40 10.85
CA GLY A 518 -10.62 22.19 9.71
C GLY A 518 -11.50 23.42 9.51
N THR A 519 -10.92 24.45 8.92
CA THR A 519 -11.64 25.64 8.44
C THR A 519 -12.02 25.42 6.98
N ILE A 520 -13.30 25.52 6.66
CA ILE A 520 -13.82 25.34 5.30
C ILE A 520 -14.19 26.72 4.74
N MET A 521 -13.81 26.98 3.49
CA MET A 521 -14.11 28.21 2.76
C MET A 521 -14.55 27.90 1.34
N ASN A 522 -15.77 28.27 0.99
CA ASN A 522 -16.30 28.17 -0.36
C ASN A 522 -15.88 29.38 -1.18
N THR A 523 -15.42 29.15 -2.39
CA THR A 523 -14.99 30.21 -3.32
C THR A 523 -15.24 29.79 -4.77
N THR A 524 -14.83 30.62 -5.71
CA THR A 524 -14.80 30.28 -7.14
C THR A 524 -13.35 30.22 -7.63
N CYS A 525 -13.13 29.61 -8.79
CA CYS A 525 -11.80 29.51 -9.41
C CYS A 525 -11.14 30.90 -9.51
N GLY A 526 -11.89 31.94 -9.93
CA GLY A 526 -11.37 33.31 -10.07
C GLY A 526 -10.87 33.93 -8.77
N ASP A 527 -11.49 33.61 -7.62
CA ASP A 527 -11.18 34.20 -6.32
C ASP A 527 -10.26 33.32 -5.47
N THR A 528 -9.96 32.09 -5.92
CA THR A 528 -9.27 31.07 -5.12
C THR A 528 -7.93 31.55 -4.59
N ILE A 529 -7.11 32.21 -5.39
CA ILE A 529 -5.75 32.63 -4.98
C ILE A 529 -5.81 33.68 -3.87
N GLU A 530 -6.77 34.61 -3.92
CA GLU A 530 -6.97 35.60 -2.86
C GLU A 530 -7.43 34.93 -1.56
N GLN A 531 -8.37 33.99 -1.65
CA GLN A 531 -8.88 33.27 -0.47
C GLN A 531 -7.83 32.34 0.12
N LEU A 532 -6.98 31.70 -0.69
CA LEU A 532 -5.83 30.92 -0.22
C LEU A 532 -4.87 31.76 0.62
N LYS A 533 -4.53 32.98 0.16
CA LYS A 533 -3.65 33.89 0.91
C LYS A 533 -4.27 34.26 2.27
N LYS A 534 -5.58 34.59 2.28
CA LYS A 534 -6.30 34.91 3.52
C LYS A 534 -6.34 33.73 4.49
N MET A 535 -6.57 32.51 3.98
CA MET A 535 -6.59 31.28 4.78
C MET A 535 -5.20 30.99 5.35
N TRP A 536 -4.15 31.11 4.54
CA TRP A 536 -2.77 30.94 4.94
C TRP A 536 -2.36 31.90 6.07
N GLU A 537 -2.65 33.18 5.92
CA GLU A 537 -2.36 34.20 6.95
C GLU A 537 -3.13 33.94 8.24
N LYS A 538 -4.43 33.58 8.14
CA LYS A 538 -5.28 33.32 9.30
C LYS A 538 -4.83 32.11 10.12
N LEU A 539 -4.36 31.05 9.45
CA LEU A 539 -4.03 29.77 10.08
C LEU A 539 -2.53 29.58 10.34
N SER A 540 -1.68 30.52 9.89
CA SER A 540 -0.27 30.56 10.25
C SER A 540 -0.11 31.13 11.66
N VAL A 541 0.34 30.32 12.60
CA VAL A 541 0.43 30.69 14.02
C VAL A 541 1.80 30.45 14.60
N TYR A 542 2.20 31.28 15.59
CA TYR A 542 3.41 31.03 16.37
C TYR A 542 3.08 30.10 17.53
N LYS A 543 3.77 28.97 17.59
CA LYS A 543 3.73 28.01 18.72
C LYS A 543 5.14 27.83 19.26
N ALA A 544 5.32 28.10 20.55
CA ALA A 544 6.63 28.00 21.21
C ALA A 544 7.79 28.64 20.40
N ASP A 545 7.59 29.88 19.94
CA ASP A 545 8.52 30.69 19.13
C ASP A 545 8.85 30.16 17.73
N VAL A 546 8.13 29.13 17.27
CA VAL A 546 8.24 28.60 15.89
C VAL A 546 6.98 28.94 15.11
N LEU A 547 7.14 29.52 13.91
CA LEU A 547 6.05 29.76 12.99
C LEU A 547 5.61 28.42 12.35
N THR A 548 4.35 28.04 12.56
CA THR A 548 3.74 26.87 11.95
C THR A 548 2.83 27.31 10.81
N TYR A 549 2.87 26.56 9.73
CA TYR A 549 2.06 26.80 8.54
C TYR A 549 0.91 25.78 8.47
N PRO A 550 -0.26 26.18 7.96
CA PRO A 550 -1.40 25.29 7.85
C PRO A 550 -1.19 24.23 6.78
N ASP A 551 -1.83 23.09 6.98
CA ASP A 551 -2.06 22.11 5.92
C ASP A 551 -3.31 22.55 5.13
N ILE A 552 -3.18 22.79 3.84
CA ILE A 552 -4.29 23.26 3.00
C ILE A 552 -4.61 22.21 1.93
N TYR A 553 -5.89 22.01 1.70
CA TYR A 553 -6.43 21.19 0.61
C TYR A 553 -7.39 22.04 -0.22
N MET A 554 -7.31 21.90 -1.53
CA MET A 554 -8.20 22.57 -2.47
C MET A 554 -9.04 21.52 -3.21
N VAL A 555 -10.37 21.58 -3.06
CA VAL A 555 -11.30 20.69 -3.77
C VAL A 555 -11.78 21.42 -5.02
N LEU A 556 -11.50 20.86 -6.18
CA LEU A 556 -11.83 21.41 -7.50
C LEU A 556 -12.41 20.30 -8.39
N GLY A 557 -13.64 20.44 -8.84
CA GLY A 557 -14.32 19.43 -9.62
C GLY A 557 -14.36 18.08 -8.88
N SER A 558 -13.73 17.04 -9.45
CA SER A 558 -13.60 15.70 -8.88
C SER A 558 -12.26 15.46 -8.17
N HIS A 559 -11.43 16.50 -7.97
CA HIS A 559 -10.06 16.38 -7.48
C HIS A 559 -9.87 17.08 -6.13
N ILE A 560 -8.97 16.52 -5.32
CA ILE A 560 -8.44 17.17 -4.13
C ILE A 560 -6.96 17.44 -4.38
N ILE A 561 -6.61 18.71 -4.44
CA ILE A 561 -5.24 19.18 -4.58
C ILE A 561 -4.65 19.32 -3.17
N ASP A 562 -3.61 18.57 -2.90
CA ASP A 562 -2.91 18.54 -1.62
C ASP A 562 -1.79 19.60 -1.61
N LEU A 563 -1.97 20.63 -0.78
CA LEU A 563 -1.02 21.73 -0.61
C LEU A 563 -0.27 21.64 0.74
N VAL A 564 -0.28 20.45 1.33
CA VAL A 564 0.33 20.15 2.65
C VAL A 564 1.85 20.17 2.58
N GLY A 565 2.49 20.58 3.69
CA GLY A 565 3.95 20.58 3.85
C GLY A 565 4.67 21.71 3.14
N MET A 566 3.95 22.61 2.50
CA MET A 566 4.51 23.84 1.94
C MET A 566 4.77 24.84 3.06
N THR A 567 5.90 25.53 2.98
CA THR A 567 6.33 26.49 4.02
C THR A 567 6.31 27.94 3.55
N ARG A 568 5.85 28.18 2.31
CA ARG A 568 5.83 29.49 1.65
C ARG A 568 4.56 29.63 0.84
N ILE A 569 3.90 30.78 0.97
CA ILE A 569 2.66 31.07 0.24
C ILE A 569 2.86 31.07 -1.29
N GLU A 570 4.04 31.43 -1.76
CA GLU A 570 4.37 31.40 -3.19
C GLU A 570 4.32 29.99 -3.78
N GLN A 571 4.70 28.98 -2.99
CA GLN A 571 4.62 27.56 -3.39
C GLN A 571 3.15 27.11 -3.47
N VAL A 572 2.35 27.47 -2.46
CA VAL A 572 0.91 27.17 -2.42
C VAL A 572 0.19 27.77 -3.61
N THR A 573 0.45 29.04 -3.90
CA THR A 573 -0.18 29.75 -5.02
C THR A 573 0.30 29.26 -6.37
N ALA A 574 1.57 28.86 -6.50
CA ALA A 574 2.11 28.29 -7.75
C ALA A 574 1.44 26.97 -8.13
N VAL A 575 1.26 26.07 -7.15
CA VAL A 575 0.53 24.81 -7.38
C VAL A 575 -0.93 25.09 -7.69
N ALA A 576 -1.58 25.93 -6.90
CA ALA A 576 -2.98 26.28 -7.12
C ALA A 576 -3.21 26.88 -8.51
N ASN A 577 -2.36 27.84 -8.96
CA ASN A 577 -2.46 28.42 -10.29
C ASN A 577 -2.28 27.37 -11.39
N SER A 578 -1.33 26.44 -11.23
CA SER A 578 -1.12 25.34 -12.20
C SER A 578 -2.37 24.47 -12.34
N GLU A 579 -3.12 24.23 -11.27
CA GLU A 579 -4.34 23.42 -11.26
C GLU A 579 -5.57 24.20 -11.75
N LEU A 580 -5.62 25.50 -11.50
CA LEU A 580 -6.71 26.39 -11.95
C LEU A 580 -6.57 26.82 -13.42
N ASN A 581 -5.42 26.58 -14.02
CA ASN A 581 -5.16 27.01 -15.40
C ASN A 581 -6.06 26.26 -16.40
N GLY A 582 -6.86 27.02 -17.15
CA GLY A 582 -7.82 26.48 -18.12
C GLY A 582 -9.19 26.10 -17.52
N VAL A 583 -9.41 26.34 -16.23
CA VAL A 583 -10.69 26.12 -15.53
C VAL A 583 -11.53 27.41 -15.63
N ASP A 584 -12.85 27.26 -15.74
CA ASP A 584 -13.76 28.41 -15.77
C ASP A 584 -13.70 29.21 -14.47
N ALA A 585 -13.62 30.54 -14.55
CA ALA A 585 -13.49 31.42 -13.38
C ALA A 585 -14.67 31.31 -12.38
N GLY A 586 -15.84 30.89 -12.86
CA GLY A 586 -17.05 30.71 -12.05
C GLY A 586 -17.15 29.31 -11.40
N GLU A 587 -16.28 28.38 -11.74
CA GLU A 587 -16.32 27.02 -11.17
C GLU A 587 -16.11 27.05 -9.67
N LYS A 588 -16.89 26.21 -8.96
CA LYS A 588 -16.86 26.13 -7.49
C LYS A 588 -15.58 25.47 -6.99
N VAL A 589 -14.99 26.09 -6.00
CA VAL A 589 -13.82 25.60 -5.28
C VAL A 589 -14.11 25.58 -3.79
N VAL A 590 -13.70 24.53 -3.09
CA VAL A 590 -13.75 24.47 -1.63
C VAL A 590 -12.33 24.38 -1.08
N LEU A 591 -11.94 25.34 -0.25
CA LEU A 591 -10.68 25.35 0.46
C LEU A 591 -10.87 24.77 1.86
N ILE A 592 -9.98 23.91 2.28
CA ILE A 592 -9.96 23.29 3.60
C ILE A 592 -8.58 23.55 4.21
N GLY A 593 -8.54 24.31 5.29
CA GLY A 593 -7.31 24.62 6.03
C GLY A 593 -7.31 23.95 7.40
N VAL A 594 -6.23 23.28 7.74
CA VAL A 594 -6.03 22.59 9.01
C VAL A 594 -4.83 23.21 9.71
N GLU A 595 -5.00 23.62 10.96
CA GLU A 595 -3.87 24.08 11.77
C GLU A 595 -2.92 22.93 12.09
N ASN A 596 -1.63 23.12 11.85
CA ASN A 596 -0.63 22.13 12.23
C ASN A 596 -0.46 22.11 13.76
N GLU A 597 -0.81 21.01 14.40
CA GLU A 597 -0.45 20.70 15.78
C GLU A 597 0.94 20.02 15.76
N PHE A 598 1.87 20.50 16.63
CA PHE A 598 3.20 19.90 16.75
C PHE A 598 3.16 18.45 17.18
#